data_7526b9981babb7fbbb06ed44fae51e93
#
_entry.id   7526b9981babb7fbbb06ed44fae51e93
#
_cell.length_a   1.000
_cell.length_b   1.000
_cell.length_c   1.000
_cell.angle_alpha   90.00
_cell.angle_beta   90.00
_cell.angle_gamma   90.00
#
_symmetry.space_group_name_H-M   'P 1'
#
loop_
_entity.id
_entity.type
_entity.pdbx_description
1 polymer ?
#
loop_
_entity_poly.entity_id
_entity_poly.type
_entity_poly.pdbx_seq_one_letter_code
_entity_poly.pdbx_strand_id
1 'polypeptide(L)'
;MYDFPEVRDSTNQLLAALVDALASCGEVAKAETPDSPTHEELMNMWRSDETVLSQSCGLPFVEELHDFVDVVGTFLWTDVSDERGQYQTVIVARETLNVSSVAD
;
A
#
# COMPACT_ATOMS: atom_id res chain seq x y z
N MET A 1 1.32 2.64 -2.44
CA MET A 1 0.87 3.55 -1.35
C MET A 1 0.09 4.71 -1.98
N TYR A 2 -0.99 5.13 -1.36
CA TYR A 2 -1.73 6.29 -1.84
C TYR A 2 -0.97 7.55 -1.43
N ASP A 3 -0.22 8.13 -2.36
CA ASP A 3 0.61 9.32 -2.12
C ASP A 3 -0.13 10.58 -2.58
N PHE A 4 -1.20 10.93 -1.85
CA PHE A 4 -1.89 12.20 -2.05
C PHE A 4 -1.05 13.37 -1.51
N PRO A 5 -1.12 14.56 -2.12
CA PRO A 5 -0.36 15.74 -1.67
C PRO A 5 -0.51 16.01 -0.17
N GLU A 6 -1.70 15.77 0.40
CA GLU A 6 -2.02 16.04 1.80
C GLU A 6 -1.29 15.11 2.78
N VAL A 7 -0.85 13.94 2.33
CA VAL A 7 -0.17 12.94 3.17
C VAL A 7 1.29 12.72 2.76
N ARG A 8 1.79 13.44 1.76
CA ARG A 8 3.13 13.24 1.20
C ARG A 8 4.25 13.35 2.25
N ASP A 9 4.15 14.29 3.17
CA ASP A 9 5.13 14.44 4.23
C ASP A 9 5.16 13.21 5.16
N SER A 10 3.99 12.67 5.49
CA SER A 10 3.89 11.44 6.30
C SER A 10 4.39 10.22 5.54
N THR A 11 4.12 10.15 4.24
CA THR A 11 4.66 9.12 3.34
C THR A 11 6.18 9.15 3.32
N ASN A 12 6.77 10.34 3.15
CA ASN A 12 8.22 10.50 3.13
C ASN A 12 8.86 10.12 4.47
N GLN A 13 8.24 10.47 5.60
CA GLN A 13 8.70 10.07 6.93
C GLN A 13 8.67 8.54 7.11
N LEU A 14 7.60 7.90 6.68
CA LEU A 14 7.49 6.43 6.71
C LEU A 14 8.57 5.78 5.85
N LEU A 15 8.76 6.25 4.62
CA LEU A 15 9.80 5.72 3.71
C LEU A 15 11.20 5.90 4.31
N ALA A 16 11.50 7.05 4.91
CA ALA A 16 12.77 7.27 5.58
C ALA A 16 12.99 6.27 6.73
N ALA A 17 11.96 6.06 7.57
CA ALA A 17 12.04 5.09 8.67
C ALA A 17 12.23 3.65 8.16
N LEU A 18 11.62 3.27 7.04
CA LEU A 18 11.83 1.95 6.42
C LEU A 18 13.25 1.80 5.87
N VAL A 19 13.80 2.83 5.23
CA VAL A 19 15.20 2.84 4.76
C VAL A 19 16.16 2.69 5.91
N ASP A 20 15.97 3.42 7.02
CA ASP A 20 16.79 3.31 8.23
C ASP A 20 16.69 1.91 8.86
N ALA A 21 15.50 1.32 8.88
CA ALA A 21 15.30 -0.04 9.37
C ALA A 21 16.03 -1.07 8.50
N LEU A 22 15.95 -0.97 7.17
CA LEU A 22 16.70 -1.83 6.24
C LEU A 22 18.21 -1.68 6.43
N ALA A 23 18.70 -0.45 6.58
CA ALA A 23 20.12 -0.19 6.83
C ALA A 23 20.61 -0.85 8.14
N SER A 24 19.76 -0.86 9.19
CA SER A 24 20.09 -1.53 10.45
C SER A 24 20.19 -3.07 10.31
N CYS A 25 19.57 -3.64 9.28
CA CYS A 25 19.66 -5.07 8.91
C CYS A 25 20.80 -5.36 7.92
N GLY A 26 21.56 -4.35 7.52
CA GLY A 26 22.69 -4.47 6.57
C GLY A 26 22.32 -4.28 5.11
N GLU A 27 21.06 -3.91 4.84
CA GLU A 27 20.58 -3.63 3.48
C GLU A 27 20.74 -2.16 3.10
N VAL A 28 21.22 -1.90 1.88
CA VAL A 28 21.33 -0.55 1.34
C VAL A 28 20.19 -0.31 0.37
N ALA A 29 19.24 0.52 0.77
CA ALA A 29 18.08 0.83 -0.04
C ALA A 29 17.91 2.35 -0.21
N LYS A 30 17.22 2.74 -1.27
CA LYS A 30 16.81 4.11 -1.55
C LYS A 30 15.29 4.15 -1.67
N ALA A 31 14.67 5.13 -1.02
CA ALA A 31 13.24 5.36 -1.19
C ALA A 31 12.95 5.97 -2.56
N GLU A 32 11.99 5.39 -3.27
CA GLU A 32 11.47 5.91 -4.53
C GLU A 32 9.95 5.92 -4.48
N THR A 33 9.37 7.02 -4.94
CA THR A 33 7.92 7.17 -5.11
C THR A 33 7.68 7.55 -6.57
N PRO A 34 7.26 6.59 -7.41
CA PRO A 34 6.99 6.88 -8.82
C PRO A 34 5.79 7.82 -8.93
N ASP A 35 5.89 8.79 -9.83
CA ASP A 35 4.82 9.76 -10.06
C ASP A 35 3.81 9.18 -11.08
N SER A 36 2.62 8.86 -10.61
CA SER A 36 1.50 8.34 -11.43
C SER A 36 1.85 7.16 -12.36
N PRO A 37 2.46 6.09 -11.84
CA PRO A 37 2.88 4.98 -12.68
C PRO A 37 1.69 4.25 -13.30
N THR A 38 1.86 3.75 -14.50
CA THR A 38 0.92 2.82 -15.12
C THR A 38 0.91 1.48 -14.38
N HIS A 39 -0.12 0.66 -14.62
CA HIS A 39 -0.17 -0.69 -14.05
C HIS A 39 1.05 -1.53 -14.46
N GLU A 40 1.44 -1.48 -15.73
CA GLU A 40 2.59 -2.22 -16.25
C GLU A 40 3.91 -1.78 -15.57
N GLU A 41 4.11 -0.48 -15.39
CA GLU A 41 5.29 0.05 -14.68
C GLU A 41 5.33 -0.39 -13.22
N LEU A 42 4.18 -0.41 -12.53
CA LEU A 42 4.08 -0.93 -11.17
C LEU A 42 4.42 -2.43 -11.11
N MET A 43 3.88 -3.23 -12.02
CA MET A 43 4.14 -4.67 -12.06
C MET A 43 5.62 -4.96 -12.34
N ASN A 44 6.24 -4.21 -13.25
CA ASN A 44 7.67 -4.33 -13.54
C ASN A 44 8.52 -3.95 -12.32
N MET A 45 8.18 -2.88 -11.65
CA MET A 45 8.85 -2.46 -10.41
C MET A 45 8.74 -3.54 -9.31
N TRP A 46 7.54 -4.05 -9.06
CA TRP A 46 7.31 -5.04 -8.00
C TRP A 46 7.96 -6.41 -8.27
N ARG A 47 8.18 -6.76 -9.55
CA ARG A 47 8.85 -8.00 -9.98
C ARG A 47 10.36 -7.84 -10.16
N SER A 48 10.87 -6.64 -10.00
CA SER A 48 12.30 -6.35 -10.16
C SER A 48 13.11 -6.87 -8.98
N ASP A 49 14.22 -7.53 -9.24
CA ASP A 49 15.20 -7.94 -8.23
C ASP A 49 15.86 -6.74 -7.51
N GLU A 50 15.69 -5.53 -8.05
CA GLU A 50 16.18 -4.29 -7.43
C GLU A 50 15.22 -3.76 -6.35
N THR A 51 13.97 -4.25 -6.31
CA THR A 51 12.97 -3.83 -5.34
C THR A 51 13.10 -4.65 -4.05
N VAL A 52 13.72 -4.06 -3.05
CA VAL A 52 13.93 -4.71 -1.74
C VAL A 52 12.63 -4.79 -0.93
N LEU A 53 11.86 -3.71 -0.92
CA LEU A 53 10.61 -3.60 -0.17
C LEU A 53 9.63 -2.68 -0.88
N SER A 54 8.37 -3.06 -0.94
CA SER A 54 7.32 -2.23 -1.51
C SER A 54 5.99 -2.45 -0.82
N GLN A 55 5.04 -1.55 -1.04
CA GLN A 55 3.66 -1.70 -0.59
C GLN A 55 2.75 -2.01 -1.76
N SER A 56 1.95 -3.06 -1.65
CA SER A 56 0.89 -3.40 -2.59
C SER A 56 -0.46 -3.53 -1.86
N CYS A 57 -1.55 -3.33 -2.58
CA CYS A 57 -2.87 -3.74 -2.12
C CYS A 57 -3.01 -5.26 -2.18
N GLY A 58 -3.95 -5.82 -1.40
CA GLY A 58 -4.16 -7.27 -1.36
C GLY A 58 -4.56 -7.87 -2.71
N LEU A 59 -5.36 -7.18 -3.53
CA LEU A 59 -5.83 -7.70 -4.81
C LEU A 59 -4.68 -7.93 -5.82
N PRO A 60 -3.84 -6.93 -6.15
CA PRO A 60 -2.67 -7.17 -7.02
C PRO A 60 -1.73 -8.25 -6.46
N PHE A 61 -1.57 -8.33 -5.13
CA PHE A 61 -0.76 -9.40 -4.54
C PHE A 61 -1.34 -10.77 -4.87
N VAL A 62 -2.63 -11.01 -4.62
CA VAL A 62 -3.27 -12.32 -4.84
C VAL A 62 -3.34 -12.69 -6.31
N GLU A 63 -3.61 -11.73 -7.20
CA GLU A 63 -3.81 -12.02 -8.62
C GLU A 63 -2.50 -12.13 -9.41
N GLU A 64 -1.47 -11.34 -9.05
CA GLU A 64 -0.33 -11.16 -9.95
C GLU A 64 1.05 -11.27 -9.29
N LEU A 65 1.15 -11.14 -7.95
CA LEU A 65 2.45 -11.02 -7.28
C LEU A 65 2.82 -12.19 -6.37
N HIS A 66 1.87 -12.98 -5.91
CA HIS A 66 2.08 -14.00 -4.87
C HIS A 66 3.15 -15.06 -5.23
N ASP A 67 3.44 -15.26 -6.52
CA ASP A 67 4.49 -16.18 -6.98
C ASP A 67 5.89 -15.52 -7.02
N PHE A 68 5.98 -14.22 -6.83
CA PHE A 68 7.23 -13.45 -7.01
C PHE A 68 7.70 -12.74 -5.76
N VAL A 69 6.80 -12.45 -4.81
CA VAL A 69 7.11 -11.67 -3.60
C VAL A 69 6.45 -12.28 -2.37
N ASP A 70 7.08 -12.09 -1.23
CA ASP A 70 6.57 -12.51 0.07
C ASP A 70 5.98 -11.34 0.85
N VAL A 71 4.94 -11.61 1.63
CA VAL A 71 4.38 -10.63 2.56
C VAL A 71 5.19 -10.62 3.84
N VAL A 72 5.89 -9.54 4.11
CA VAL A 72 6.70 -9.36 5.33
C VAL A 72 5.90 -8.76 6.49
N GLY A 73 4.77 -8.12 6.22
CA GLY A 73 3.92 -7.54 7.24
C GLY A 73 2.75 -6.73 6.68
N THR A 74 1.88 -6.30 7.56
CA THR A 74 0.79 -5.39 7.25
C THR A 74 0.76 -4.24 8.25
N PHE A 75 0.36 -3.06 7.80
CA PHE A 75 0.22 -1.91 8.69
C PHE A 75 -1.02 -2.04 9.57
N LEU A 76 -0.85 -1.74 10.84
CA LEU A 76 -1.94 -1.52 11.76
C LEU A 76 -2.24 -0.02 11.82
N TRP A 77 -3.34 0.39 11.23
CA TRP A 77 -3.76 1.79 11.22
C TRP A 77 -4.67 2.06 12.41
N THR A 78 -4.23 2.95 13.29
CA THR A 78 -5.06 3.39 14.42
C THR A 78 -6.41 3.90 13.91
N ASP A 79 -7.48 3.48 14.55
CA ASP A 79 -8.87 3.86 14.24
C ASP A 79 -9.41 3.39 12.87
N VAL A 80 -8.63 2.64 12.08
CA VAL A 80 -9.03 2.14 10.76
C VAL A 80 -9.05 0.62 10.70
N SER A 81 -8.00 -0.02 11.23
CA SER A 81 -7.88 -1.48 11.24
C SER A 81 -8.14 -2.06 12.62
N ASP A 82 -8.57 -3.33 12.67
CA ASP A 82 -8.60 -4.10 13.91
C ASP A 82 -7.17 -4.54 14.34
N GLU A 83 -7.08 -5.27 15.45
CA GLU A 83 -5.81 -5.78 15.97
C GLU A 83 -5.08 -6.78 15.02
N ARG A 84 -5.79 -7.28 14.01
CA ARG A 84 -5.25 -8.20 12.98
C ARG A 84 -4.87 -7.47 11.69
N GLY A 85 -5.00 -6.13 11.64
CA GLY A 85 -4.76 -5.34 10.45
C GLY A 85 -5.90 -5.40 9.41
N GLN A 86 -7.06 -5.93 9.78
CA GLN A 86 -8.22 -5.97 8.90
C GLN A 86 -8.98 -4.66 8.95
N TYR A 87 -9.41 -4.18 7.80
CA TYR A 87 -10.29 -3.02 7.67
C TYR A 87 -11.46 -3.36 6.76
N GLN A 88 -12.52 -2.57 6.86
CA GLN A 88 -13.72 -2.76 6.06
C GLN A 88 -13.83 -1.69 4.97
N THR A 89 -14.17 -2.11 3.77
CA THR A 89 -14.63 -1.20 2.73
C THR A 89 -16.10 -0.90 2.94
N VAL A 90 -16.45 0.37 2.95
CA VAL A 90 -17.84 0.81 3.05
C VAL A 90 -18.30 1.40 1.73
N ILE A 91 -19.53 1.11 1.36
CA ILE A 91 -20.20 1.75 0.22
C ILE A 91 -21.01 2.91 0.79
N VAL A 92 -20.80 4.08 0.25
CA VAL A 92 -21.48 5.31 0.70
C VAL A 92 -22.38 5.85 -0.40
N ALA A 93 -23.53 6.34 -0.03
CA ALA A 93 -24.44 7.04 -0.92
C ALA A 93 -24.74 8.43 -0.37
N ARG A 94 -25.13 9.36 -1.24
CA ARG A 94 -25.59 10.67 -0.80
C ARG A 94 -26.85 10.53 0.05
N GLU A 95 -26.91 11.21 1.19
CA GLU A 95 -28.03 11.14 2.13
C GLU A 95 -29.39 11.42 1.48
N THR A 96 -29.41 12.28 0.45
CA THR A 96 -30.63 12.61 -0.31
C THR A 96 -31.12 11.48 -1.21
N LEU A 97 -30.30 10.45 -1.45
CA LEU A 97 -30.71 9.23 -2.14
C LEU A 97 -31.30 8.29 -1.10
N ASN A 98 -32.57 7.95 -1.24
CA ASN A 98 -33.23 7.02 -0.36
C ASN A 98 -32.84 5.56 -0.69
N VAL A 99 -31.54 5.26 -0.58
CA VAL A 99 -30.94 3.95 -0.87
C VAL A 99 -30.75 3.21 0.45
N SER A 100 -31.31 2.02 0.55
CA SER A 100 -31.21 1.18 1.74
C SER A 100 -30.40 -0.10 1.52
N SER A 101 -30.13 -0.46 0.27
CA SER A 101 -29.34 -1.65 -0.08
C SER A 101 -28.58 -1.45 -1.38
N VAL A 102 -27.63 -2.33 -1.67
CA VAL A 102 -26.89 -2.35 -2.95
C VAL A 102 -27.79 -2.76 -4.13
N ALA A 103 -28.95 -3.31 -3.86
CA ALA A 103 -29.92 -3.74 -4.86
C ALA A 103 -30.90 -2.63 -5.28
N ASP A 104 -30.91 -1.49 -4.58
CA ASP A 104 -31.73 -0.32 -4.91
C ASP A 104 -31.10 0.52 -6.03
#